data_cc6baad74cc34e51ee62f8e5df933dea
#
_entry.id   cc6baad74cc34e51ee62f8e5df933dea
#
_cell.length_a   1.000
_cell.length_b   1.000
_cell.length_c   1.000
_cell.angle_alpha   90.00
_cell.angle_beta   90.00
_cell.angle_gamma   90.00
#
_symmetry.space_group_name_H-M   'P 1'
#
loop_
_entity.id
_entity.type
_entity.pdbx_description
1 polymer ?
#
loop_
_entity_poly.entity_id
_entity_poly.type
_entity_poly.pdbx_seq_one_letter_code
_entity_poly.pdbx_strand_id
1 'polypeptide(L)'
;MKKPMVITEVTRMQEGRVCIAGYDQHGQCLRPVLPPPGIHESTLYAGSRAIIFPSAKVELEFTQPTPRPPHTEDIHYDPASVRFIERQPEERWHKMLQATVCPGVAAIFEQPILTDPGHYVLDGQGPRSLGTLRPARIIQVIHELSSENKWQYRLRFEDGAGAVFRLTVTDLAWRYYCDQQRAQGETPPHIAASLLRALQASDVYLRVGLARGWQKYPSCVFPGFHGQVRAYPRRTILSINACEA
;
A
#
# COMPACT_ATOMS: atom_id res chain seq x y z
N MET A 1 14.23 -5.28 -19.76
CA MET A 1 15.33 -5.78 -18.87
C MET A 1 14.73 -6.54 -17.70
N LYS A 2 15.12 -7.81 -17.53
CA LYS A 2 14.65 -8.64 -16.40
C LYS A 2 15.30 -8.20 -15.10
N LYS A 3 14.49 -7.92 -14.08
CA LYS A 3 14.97 -7.57 -12.73
C LYS A 3 14.15 -8.28 -11.67
N PRO A 4 14.79 -8.81 -10.62
CA PRO A 4 14.10 -9.28 -9.43
C PRO A 4 13.65 -8.09 -8.57
N MET A 5 12.46 -8.20 -7.99
CA MET A 5 11.97 -7.29 -6.96
C MET A 5 11.26 -8.07 -5.85
N VAL A 6 11.26 -7.53 -4.66
CA VAL A 6 10.51 -8.05 -3.53
C VAL A 6 9.25 -7.22 -3.36
N ILE A 7 8.10 -7.87 -3.49
CA ILE A 7 6.79 -7.20 -3.37
C ILE A 7 6.60 -6.75 -1.93
N THR A 8 6.31 -5.49 -1.73
CA THR A 8 5.98 -4.93 -0.41
C THR A 8 4.48 -4.74 -0.24
N GLU A 9 3.77 -4.46 -1.29
CA GLU A 9 2.34 -4.21 -1.26
C GLU A 9 1.59 -4.73 -2.47
N VAL A 10 0.34 -5.12 -2.21
CA VAL A 10 -0.69 -5.36 -3.21
C VAL A 10 -1.93 -4.59 -2.76
N THR A 11 -2.32 -3.57 -3.52
CA THR A 11 -3.47 -2.72 -3.23
C THR A 11 -4.66 -3.08 -4.09
N ARG A 12 -5.84 -3.11 -3.50
CA ARG A 12 -7.10 -3.24 -4.23
C ARG A 12 -7.48 -1.90 -4.85
N MET A 13 -7.77 -1.91 -6.12
CA MET A 13 -8.39 -0.82 -6.88
C MET A 13 -9.83 -1.17 -7.23
N GLN A 14 -10.52 -0.29 -7.96
CA GLN A 14 -11.86 -0.56 -8.47
C GLN A 14 -11.85 -1.66 -9.54
N GLU A 15 -12.97 -2.32 -9.77
CA GLU A 15 -13.21 -3.26 -10.86
C GLU A 15 -12.25 -4.46 -10.88
N GLY A 16 -11.87 -4.98 -9.70
CA GLY A 16 -10.96 -6.12 -9.60
C GLY A 16 -9.51 -5.83 -10.02
N ARG A 17 -9.16 -4.57 -10.15
CA ARG A 17 -7.79 -4.14 -10.43
C ARG A 17 -6.97 -4.08 -9.14
N VAL A 18 -5.66 -4.19 -9.32
CA VAL A 18 -4.69 -4.08 -8.22
C VAL A 18 -3.53 -3.17 -8.63
N CYS A 19 -2.90 -2.57 -7.64
CA CYS A 19 -1.59 -1.97 -7.80
C CYS A 19 -0.58 -2.80 -7.00
N ILE A 20 0.59 -3.02 -7.55
CA ILE A 20 1.70 -3.73 -6.90
C ILE A 20 2.91 -2.81 -6.84
N ALA A 21 3.64 -2.87 -5.73
CA ALA A 21 4.93 -2.20 -5.65
C ALA A 21 5.88 -2.98 -4.74
N GLY A 22 7.14 -2.61 -4.78
CA GLY A 22 8.17 -3.27 -3.99
C GLY A 22 9.54 -2.65 -4.21
N TYR A 23 10.56 -3.35 -3.76
CA TYR A 23 11.94 -2.90 -3.87
C TYR A 23 12.79 -3.88 -4.66
N ASP A 24 13.71 -3.36 -5.48
CA ASP A 24 14.76 -4.14 -6.08
C ASP A 24 15.90 -4.43 -5.07
N GLN A 25 16.93 -5.13 -5.53
CA GLN A 25 18.09 -5.48 -4.71
C GLN A 25 18.94 -4.28 -4.27
N HIS A 26 18.75 -3.12 -4.88
CA HIS A 26 19.45 -1.87 -4.57
C HIS A 26 18.64 -0.94 -3.66
N GLY A 27 17.44 -1.39 -3.22
CA GLY A 27 16.53 -0.59 -2.40
C GLY A 27 15.77 0.48 -3.19
N GLN A 28 15.77 0.39 -4.52
CA GLN A 28 14.96 1.27 -5.37
C GLN A 28 13.50 0.79 -5.33
N CYS A 29 12.59 1.71 -5.00
CA CYS A 29 11.17 1.44 -5.08
C CYS A 29 10.73 1.36 -6.54
N LEU A 30 10.03 0.29 -6.90
CA LEU A 30 9.50 0.05 -8.24
C LEU A 30 7.99 -0.20 -8.14
N ARG A 31 7.22 0.42 -9.02
CA ARG A 31 5.80 0.17 -9.20
C ARG A 31 5.53 -0.29 -10.62
N PRO A 32 5.43 -1.60 -10.85
CA PRO A 32 5.02 -2.15 -12.14
C PRO A 32 3.64 -1.62 -12.51
N VAL A 33 3.50 -1.08 -13.72
CA VAL A 33 2.23 -0.56 -14.24
C VAL A 33 1.96 -1.10 -15.63
N LEU A 34 0.68 -1.20 -15.99
CA LEU A 34 0.23 -1.52 -17.35
C LEU A 34 -0.65 -0.38 -17.88
N PRO A 35 -0.72 -0.22 -19.21
CA PRO A 35 -1.75 0.61 -19.83
C PRO A 35 -3.15 0.19 -19.37
N PRO A 36 -4.17 1.05 -19.48
CA PRO A 36 -5.54 0.66 -19.20
C PRO A 36 -5.93 -0.66 -19.92
N PRO A 37 -6.63 -1.57 -19.23
CA PRO A 37 -7.29 -1.41 -17.93
C PRO A 37 -6.38 -1.56 -16.70
N GLY A 38 -5.08 -1.75 -16.82
CA GLY A 38 -4.15 -1.93 -15.72
C GLY A 38 -3.98 -3.40 -15.29
N ILE A 39 -3.49 -3.62 -14.08
CA ILE A 39 -3.22 -4.97 -13.55
C ILE A 39 -4.50 -5.50 -12.90
N HIS A 40 -4.98 -6.65 -13.35
CA HIS A 40 -6.13 -7.32 -12.76
C HIS A 40 -5.69 -8.30 -11.66
N GLU A 41 -6.52 -8.48 -10.63
CA GLU A 41 -6.21 -9.34 -9.49
C GLU A 41 -5.90 -10.80 -9.88
N SER A 42 -6.51 -11.31 -10.95
CA SER A 42 -6.22 -12.65 -11.48
C SER A 42 -4.74 -12.86 -11.84
N THR A 43 -4.01 -11.79 -12.17
CA THR A 43 -2.57 -11.86 -12.50
C THR A 43 -1.69 -12.12 -11.27
N LEU A 44 -2.23 -12.01 -10.07
CA LEU A 44 -1.52 -12.36 -8.84
C LEU A 44 -1.30 -13.87 -8.70
N TYR A 45 -1.94 -14.66 -9.55
CA TYR A 45 -1.97 -16.12 -9.47
C TYR A 45 -1.47 -16.78 -10.76
N ALA A 46 -0.79 -17.90 -10.62
CA ALA A 46 -0.54 -18.87 -11.69
C ALA A 46 -1.38 -20.13 -11.39
N GLY A 47 -2.51 -20.27 -12.08
CA GLY A 47 -3.55 -21.24 -11.70
C GLY A 47 -4.11 -20.92 -10.31
N SER A 48 -4.08 -21.87 -9.38
CA SER A 48 -4.50 -21.69 -7.98
C SER A 48 -3.39 -21.18 -7.05
N ARG A 49 -2.16 -21.04 -7.55
CA ARG A 49 -1.01 -20.64 -6.74
C ARG A 49 -0.81 -19.13 -6.79
N ALA A 50 -0.80 -18.47 -5.64
CA ALA A 50 -0.37 -17.07 -5.56
C ALA A 50 1.12 -16.94 -5.89
N ILE A 51 1.45 -16.03 -6.80
CA ILE A 51 2.82 -15.73 -7.25
C ILE A 51 3.22 -14.29 -6.95
N ILE A 52 2.27 -13.37 -6.86
CA ILE A 52 2.48 -11.98 -6.46
C ILE A 52 1.74 -11.76 -5.14
N PHE A 53 2.48 -11.60 -4.08
CA PHE A 53 1.97 -11.30 -2.74
C PHE A 53 3.06 -10.62 -1.94
N PRO A 54 2.73 -9.92 -0.89
CA PRO A 54 3.73 -9.30 -0.05
C PRO A 54 4.73 -10.32 0.50
N SER A 55 6.02 -9.97 0.48
CA SER A 55 7.20 -10.84 0.69
C SER A 55 7.54 -11.81 -0.48
N ALA A 56 6.75 -11.87 -1.55
CA ALA A 56 7.17 -12.59 -2.74
C ALA A 56 8.34 -11.86 -3.41
N LYS A 57 9.38 -12.58 -3.75
CA LYS A 57 10.40 -12.17 -4.70
C LYS A 57 10.01 -12.67 -6.07
N VAL A 58 9.81 -11.75 -6.98
CA VAL A 58 9.40 -12.02 -8.36
C VAL A 58 10.41 -11.42 -9.33
N GLU A 59 10.57 -12.02 -10.48
CA GLU A 59 11.30 -11.45 -11.61
C GLU A 59 10.29 -10.93 -12.63
N LEU A 60 10.52 -9.71 -13.10
CA LEU A 60 9.71 -9.03 -14.11
C LEU A 60 10.63 -8.51 -15.22
N GLU A 61 10.15 -8.56 -16.45
CA GLU A 61 10.80 -7.87 -17.56
C GLU A 61 10.24 -6.46 -17.68
N PHE A 62 10.98 -5.49 -17.14
CA PHE A 62 10.65 -4.08 -17.27
C PHE A 62 10.98 -3.57 -18.67
N THR A 63 10.04 -2.86 -19.29
CA THR A 63 10.11 -2.40 -20.67
C THR A 63 10.42 -0.92 -20.75
N GLN A 64 9.64 -0.06 -20.09
CA GLN A 64 9.75 1.39 -20.23
C GLN A 64 9.45 2.09 -18.90
N PRO A 65 10.39 2.90 -18.36
CA PRO A 65 10.07 3.84 -17.29
C PRO A 65 9.03 4.86 -17.76
N THR A 66 8.05 5.13 -16.89
CA THR A 66 7.00 6.12 -17.16
C THR A 66 6.84 7.09 -15.99
N PRO A 67 7.95 7.71 -15.53
CA PRO A 67 7.93 8.59 -14.38
C PRO A 67 7.07 9.82 -14.67
N ARG A 68 6.14 10.09 -13.75
CA ARG A 68 5.33 11.30 -13.72
C ARG A 68 5.26 11.79 -12.27
N PRO A 69 6.00 12.83 -11.91
CA PRO A 69 5.99 13.30 -10.53
C PRO A 69 4.57 13.47 -9.96
N PRO A 70 4.31 13.05 -8.73
CA PRO A 70 5.24 12.37 -7.79
C PRO A 70 5.45 10.87 -8.05
N HIS A 71 4.79 10.27 -9.02
CA HIS A 71 4.80 8.83 -9.33
C HIS A 71 6.03 8.43 -10.17
N THR A 72 7.21 8.65 -9.62
CA THR A 72 8.48 8.39 -10.32
C THR A 72 8.88 6.93 -10.33
N GLU A 73 8.24 6.10 -9.50
CA GLU A 73 8.47 4.66 -9.38
C GLU A 73 7.83 3.86 -10.52
N ASP A 74 6.98 4.51 -11.35
CA ASP A 74 6.22 3.85 -12.41
C ASP A 74 7.10 3.33 -13.51
N ILE A 75 6.91 2.04 -13.83
CA ILE A 75 7.63 1.38 -14.91
C ILE A 75 6.74 0.32 -15.56
N HIS A 76 6.62 0.37 -16.87
CA HIS A 76 5.92 -0.66 -17.63
C HIS A 76 6.69 -1.98 -17.60
N TYR A 77 5.97 -3.07 -17.63
CA TYR A 77 6.54 -4.42 -17.67
C TYR A 77 5.74 -5.33 -18.62
N ASP A 78 6.37 -6.42 -19.06
CA ASP A 78 5.69 -7.48 -19.78
C ASP A 78 4.98 -8.43 -18.77
N PRO A 79 3.63 -8.47 -18.74
CA PRO A 79 2.89 -9.32 -17.82
C PRO A 79 3.14 -10.82 -18.02
N ALA A 80 3.51 -11.26 -19.23
CA ALA A 80 3.86 -12.65 -19.50
C ALA A 80 5.22 -13.04 -18.92
N SER A 81 6.06 -12.08 -18.56
CA SER A 81 7.39 -12.31 -18.00
C SER A 81 7.41 -12.62 -16.50
N VAL A 82 6.27 -12.48 -15.81
CA VAL A 82 6.19 -12.63 -14.35
C VAL A 82 6.62 -14.03 -13.92
N ARG A 83 7.67 -14.10 -13.11
CA ARG A 83 8.18 -15.35 -12.56
C ARG A 83 8.35 -15.25 -11.06
N PHE A 84 7.64 -16.06 -10.31
CA PHE A 84 7.87 -16.24 -8.88
C PHE A 84 9.22 -16.89 -8.64
N ILE A 85 10.05 -16.33 -7.79
CA ILE A 85 11.35 -16.87 -7.40
C ILE A 85 11.21 -17.59 -6.06
N GLU A 86 10.86 -16.85 -5.02
CA GLU A 86 10.76 -17.37 -3.65
C GLU A 86 9.90 -16.45 -2.78
N ARG A 87 9.47 -16.95 -1.64
CA ARG A 87 9.01 -16.10 -0.54
C ARG A 87 10.25 -15.67 0.26
N GLN A 88 10.42 -14.38 0.48
CA GLN A 88 11.51 -13.89 1.32
C GLN A 88 11.37 -14.42 2.75
N PRO A 89 12.44 -14.93 3.35
CA PRO A 89 12.46 -15.21 4.77
C PRO A 89 12.10 -13.96 5.58
N GLU A 90 11.38 -14.16 6.68
CA GLU A 90 10.84 -13.07 7.50
C GLU A 90 11.93 -12.08 7.95
N GLU A 91 13.10 -12.59 8.35
CA GLU A 91 14.22 -11.77 8.78
C GLU A 91 14.73 -10.84 7.66
N ARG A 92 14.91 -11.36 6.44
CA ARG A 92 15.35 -10.56 5.28
C ARG A 92 14.30 -9.53 4.88
N TRP A 93 13.06 -9.94 4.91
CA TRP A 93 11.92 -9.08 4.66
C TRP A 93 11.87 -7.91 5.65
N HIS A 94 12.01 -8.20 6.95
CA HIS A 94 12.03 -7.22 8.01
C HIS A 94 13.21 -6.24 7.87
N LYS A 95 14.43 -6.74 7.61
CA LYS A 95 15.61 -5.92 7.37
C LYS A 95 15.40 -4.95 6.18
N MET A 96 14.81 -5.43 5.10
CA MET A 96 14.51 -4.60 3.93
C MET A 96 13.52 -3.47 4.28
N LEU A 97 12.43 -3.79 4.97
CA LEU A 97 11.46 -2.78 5.40
C LEU A 97 12.10 -1.75 6.34
N GLN A 98 12.90 -2.22 7.31
CA GLN A 98 13.61 -1.37 8.26
C GLN A 98 14.58 -0.41 7.55
N ALA A 99 15.30 -0.90 6.55
CA ALA A 99 16.25 -0.09 5.77
C ALA A 99 15.56 0.98 4.90
N THR A 100 14.25 0.87 4.67
CA THR A 100 13.48 1.80 3.83
C THR A 100 12.59 2.75 4.63
N VAL A 101 12.66 2.72 5.97
CA VAL A 101 11.84 3.56 6.85
C VAL A 101 12.21 5.02 6.72
N CYS A 102 11.21 5.85 6.46
CA CYS A 102 11.28 7.31 6.56
C CYS A 102 10.84 7.78 7.96
N PRO A 103 11.37 8.89 8.48
CA PRO A 103 11.06 9.38 9.83
C PRO A 103 9.62 9.87 9.99
N GLY A 104 8.97 10.28 8.91
CA GLY A 104 7.58 10.76 8.93
C GLY A 104 6.97 10.78 7.54
N VAL A 105 5.67 11.02 7.45
CA VAL A 105 4.93 11.05 6.18
C VAL A 105 5.45 12.16 5.26
N ALA A 106 5.74 13.35 5.77
CA ALA A 106 6.32 14.44 4.99
C ALA A 106 7.68 14.07 4.40
N ALA A 107 8.50 13.33 5.14
CA ALA A 107 9.81 12.87 4.68
C ALA A 107 9.71 11.79 3.58
N ILE A 108 8.61 11.04 3.51
CA ILE A 108 8.37 10.12 2.39
C ILE A 108 8.30 10.90 1.08
N PHE A 109 7.51 11.96 1.05
CA PHE A 109 7.21 12.68 -0.20
C PHE A 109 8.15 13.85 -0.46
N GLU A 110 8.96 14.25 0.54
CA GLU A 110 9.86 15.43 0.48
C GLU A 110 9.11 16.71 0.06
N GLN A 111 7.85 16.80 0.48
CA GLN A 111 6.93 17.89 0.19
C GLN A 111 6.10 18.23 1.43
N PRO A 112 5.66 19.47 1.58
CA PRO A 112 4.67 19.84 2.58
C PRO A 112 3.38 19.06 2.41
N ILE A 113 2.85 18.58 3.54
CA ILE A 113 1.54 17.93 3.57
C ILE A 113 0.48 19.02 3.81
N LEU A 114 -0.38 19.19 2.85
CA LEU A 114 -1.51 20.11 2.93
C LEU A 114 -2.75 19.37 3.45
N THR A 115 -3.62 20.07 4.19
CA THR A 115 -4.72 19.47 4.95
C THR A 115 -6.03 20.23 4.76
N ASP A 116 -6.62 20.23 3.58
CA ASP A 116 -7.99 20.72 3.39
C ASP A 116 -8.47 20.45 1.94
N PRO A 117 -9.45 19.59 1.74
CA PRO A 117 -10.08 18.62 2.63
C PRO A 117 -9.31 17.29 2.60
N GLY A 118 -8.73 16.88 3.72
CA GLY A 118 -7.90 15.67 3.83
C GLY A 118 -6.41 15.98 3.70
N HIS A 119 -5.58 14.97 3.47
CA HIS A 119 -4.13 15.14 3.32
C HIS A 119 -3.75 15.03 1.85
N TYR A 120 -2.91 15.95 1.33
CA TYR A 120 -2.44 15.91 -0.05
C TYR A 120 -1.10 16.62 -0.22
N VAL A 121 -0.43 16.35 -1.35
CA VAL A 121 0.68 17.15 -1.89
C VAL A 121 0.24 17.74 -3.23
N LEU A 122 0.89 18.79 -3.68
CA LEU A 122 0.58 19.41 -4.97
C LEU A 122 0.96 18.45 -6.12
N ASP A 123 0.12 18.39 -7.16
CA ASP A 123 0.37 17.57 -8.33
C ASP A 123 1.63 18.01 -9.07
N GLY A 124 2.33 17.05 -9.65
CA GLY A 124 3.59 17.30 -10.34
C GLY A 124 4.80 17.56 -9.44
N GLN A 125 4.62 17.56 -8.09
CA GLN A 125 5.69 17.81 -7.14
C GLN A 125 6.08 16.54 -6.37
N GLY A 126 7.34 16.51 -5.93
CA GLY A 126 7.91 15.44 -5.14
C GLY A 126 8.65 14.36 -5.95
N PRO A 127 9.69 13.77 -5.35
CA PRO A 127 10.57 12.80 -6.03
C PRO A 127 9.99 11.39 -6.01
N ARG A 128 8.95 11.12 -5.21
CA ARG A 128 8.35 9.78 -5.06
C ARG A 128 6.92 9.84 -4.53
N SER A 129 6.16 8.82 -4.83
CA SER A 129 4.78 8.67 -4.38
C SER A 129 4.56 7.54 -3.37
N LEU A 130 5.60 6.78 -3.03
CA LEU A 130 5.53 5.63 -2.12
C LEU A 130 6.70 5.64 -1.14
N GLY A 131 6.43 5.24 0.11
CA GLY A 131 7.49 5.06 1.10
C GLY A 131 7.08 4.18 2.27
N THR A 132 8.05 3.79 3.08
CA THR A 132 7.85 3.00 4.29
C THR A 132 7.91 3.89 5.51
N LEU A 133 6.99 3.70 6.43
CA LEU A 133 6.93 4.38 7.71
C LEU A 133 6.87 3.35 8.85
N ARG A 134 7.56 3.59 9.95
CA ARG A 134 7.29 2.94 11.23
C ARG A 134 6.52 3.93 12.09
N PRO A 135 5.22 3.70 12.38
CA PRO A 135 4.44 4.63 13.19
C PRO A 135 4.95 4.65 14.63
N ALA A 136 4.92 5.83 15.26
CA ALA A 136 5.21 5.94 16.68
C ALA A 136 4.10 5.28 17.51
N ARG A 137 2.85 5.41 17.04
CA ARG A 137 1.68 4.82 17.71
C ARG A 137 0.55 4.56 16.73
N ILE A 138 -0.08 3.38 16.84
CA ILE A 138 -1.38 3.09 16.22
C ILE A 138 -2.47 3.50 17.20
N ILE A 139 -3.31 4.44 16.78
CA ILE A 139 -4.32 5.08 17.64
C ILE A 139 -5.67 4.36 17.51
N GLN A 140 -6.10 4.08 16.26
CA GLN A 140 -7.42 3.55 15.99
C GLN A 140 -7.47 2.81 14.66
N VAL A 141 -8.20 1.72 14.62
CA VAL A 141 -8.69 1.07 13.41
C VAL A 141 -10.16 1.41 13.25
N ILE A 142 -10.57 1.81 12.05
CA ILE A 142 -11.96 2.13 11.72
C ILE A 142 -12.41 1.18 10.63
N HIS A 143 -13.49 0.45 10.91
CA HIS A 143 -14.17 -0.41 9.96
C HIS A 143 -15.67 -0.18 10.10
N GLU A 144 -16.26 0.44 9.10
CA GLU A 144 -17.65 0.88 9.14
C GLU A 144 -18.29 0.89 7.74
N LEU A 145 -19.59 0.92 7.69
CA LEU A 145 -20.34 1.11 6.47
C LEU A 145 -20.59 2.61 6.27
N SER A 146 -20.24 3.15 5.10
CA SER A 146 -20.53 4.55 4.78
C SER A 146 -22.01 4.77 4.50
N SER A 147 -22.42 6.05 4.45
CA SER A 147 -23.76 6.46 4.00
C SER A 147 -24.10 6.00 2.58
N GLU A 148 -23.08 5.73 1.75
CA GLU A 148 -23.22 5.20 0.38
C GLU A 148 -23.24 3.66 0.34
N ASN A 149 -23.38 3.00 1.47
CA ASN A 149 -23.37 1.55 1.59
C ASN A 149 -22.06 0.88 1.13
N LYS A 150 -20.93 1.60 1.28
CA LYS A 150 -19.58 1.12 0.97
C LYS A 150 -18.79 0.86 2.24
N TRP A 151 -18.10 -0.27 2.31
CA TRP A 151 -17.21 -0.60 3.43
C TRP A 151 -16.00 0.33 3.44
N GLN A 152 -15.80 1.00 4.58
CA GLN A 152 -14.64 1.85 4.86
C GLN A 152 -13.67 1.13 5.77
N TYR A 153 -12.39 1.30 5.48
CA TYR A 153 -11.28 0.76 6.24
C TYR A 153 -10.29 1.92 6.43
N ARG A 154 -10.08 2.35 7.67
CA ARG A 154 -9.16 3.46 7.94
C ARG A 154 -8.27 3.14 9.13
N LEU A 155 -7.08 3.70 9.10
CA LEU A 155 -6.13 3.65 10.20
C LEU A 155 -5.83 5.07 10.66
N ARG A 156 -5.93 5.30 11.97
CA ARG A 156 -5.44 6.51 12.61
C ARG A 156 -4.15 6.17 13.35
N PHE A 157 -3.09 6.90 13.05
CA PHE A 157 -1.77 6.67 13.64
C PHE A 157 -1.02 7.99 13.80
N GLU A 158 -0.02 7.96 14.66
CA GLU A 158 0.96 9.02 14.85
C GLU A 158 2.28 8.58 14.18
N ASP A 159 2.88 9.43 13.35
CA ASP A 159 4.15 9.15 12.72
C ASP A 159 5.34 9.47 13.64
N GLY A 160 6.57 9.17 13.19
CA GLY A 160 7.78 9.43 13.96
C GLY A 160 8.09 10.91 14.18
N ALA A 161 7.44 11.82 13.44
CA ALA A 161 7.55 13.27 13.61
C ALA A 161 6.45 13.84 14.53
N GLY A 162 5.58 13.01 15.10
CA GLY A 162 4.49 13.39 16.00
C GLY A 162 3.22 13.88 15.28
N ALA A 163 3.17 13.79 13.95
CA ALA A 163 1.97 14.15 13.19
C ALA A 163 0.95 13.00 13.20
N VAL A 164 -0.33 13.35 13.34
CA VAL A 164 -1.42 12.36 13.37
C VAL A 164 -2.14 12.33 12.03
N PHE A 165 -2.23 11.15 11.46
CA PHE A 165 -2.90 10.89 10.19
C PHE A 165 -4.08 9.94 10.37
N ARG A 166 -5.11 10.12 9.55
CA ARG A 166 -6.23 9.19 9.37
C ARG A 166 -6.32 8.84 7.90
N LEU A 167 -5.78 7.69 7.53
CA LEU A 167 -5.68 7.26 6.14
C LEU A 167 -6.57 6.06 5.84
N THR A 168 -7.04 5.98 4.60
CA THR A 168 -7.80 4.84 4.09
C THR A 168 -6.87 3.64 3.90
N VAL A 169 -7.30 2.45 4.27
CA VAL A 169 -6.56 1.20 4.10
C VAL A 169 -7.05 0.47 2.85
N THR A 170 -6.18 0.18 1.87
CA THR A 170 -6.51 -0.55 0.63
C THR A 170 -5.76 -1.86 0.46
N ASP A 171 -5.02 -2.30 1.47
CA ASP A 171 -4.38 -3.63 1.44
C ASP A 171 -5.40 -4.70 1.04
N LEU A 172 -5.07 -5.46 0.02
CA LEU A 172 -5.93 -6.51 -0.48
C LEU A 172 -6.19 -7.59 0.58
N ALA A 173 -5.13 -7.97 1.32
CA ALA A 173 -5.23 -9.01 2.35
C ALA A 173 -6.06 -8.54 3.57
N TRP A 174 -5.91 -7.26 3.98
CA TRP A 174 -6.76 -6.70 5.03
C TRP A 174 -8.24 -6.70 4.63
N ARG A 175 -8.55 -6.29 3.42
CA ARG A 175 -9.94 -6.29 2.94
C ARG A 175 -10.52 -7.69 2.94
N TYR A 176 -9.79 -8.67 2.43
CA TYR A 176 -10.21 -10.08 2.48
C TYR A 176 -10.39 -10.59 3.90
N TYR A 177 -9.47 -10.25 4.81
CA TYR A 177 -9.63 -10.60 6.22
C TYR A 177 -10.92 -10.02 6.80
N CYS A 178 -11.18 -8.72 6.61
CA CYS A 178 -12.41 -8.09 7.09
C CYS A 178 -13.66 -8.70 6.44
N ASP A 179 -13.62 -8.97 5.13
CA ASP A 179 -14.73 -9.60 4.41
C ASP A 179 -15.03 -11.00 4.96
N GLN A 180 -13.99 -11.79 5.21
CA GLN A 180 -14.10 -13.12 5.80
C GLN A 180 -14.66 -13.08 7.24
N GLN A 181 -14.17 -12.18 8.07
CA GLN A 181 -14.66 -12.02 9.44
C GLN A 181 -16.15 -11.64 9.46
N ARG A 182 -16.58 -10.73 8.57
CA ARG A 182 -18.01 -10.40 8.45
C ARG A 182 -18.83 -11.58 7.95
N ALA A 183 -18.31 -12.36 7.01
CA ALA A 183 -18.98 -13.57 6.54
C ALA A 183 -19.13 -14.64 7.64
N GLN A 184 -18.26 -14.62 8.66
CA GLN A 184 -18.33 -15.45 9.87
C GLN A 184 -19.24 -14.87 10.95
N GLY A 185 -19.88 -13.72 10.69
CA GLY A 185 -20.80 -13.08 11.62
C GLY A 185 -20.18 -12.06 12.57
N GLU A 186 -18.89 -11.76 12.43
CA GLU A 186 -18.25 -10.77 13.28
C GLU A 186 -18.72 -9.35 12.94
N THR A 187 -18.92 -8.55 13.98
CA THR A 187 -19.33 -7.16 13.79
C THR A 187 -18.17 -6.26 13.42
N PRO A 188 -18.38 -5.21 12.60
CA PRO A 188 -17.32 -4.28 12.21
C PRO A 188 -16.54 -3.67 13.39
N PRO A 189 -17.20 -3.25 14.51
CA PRO A 189 -16.46 -2.78 15.70
C PRO A 189 -15.58 -3.86 16.34
N HIS A 190 -16.02 -5.13 16.38
CA HIS A 190 -15.23 -6.23 16.93
C HIS A 190 -14.02 -6.52 16.04
N ILE A 191 -14.19 -6.55 14.72
CA ILE A 191 -13.09 -6.70 13.74
C ILE A 191 -12.07 -5.57 13.93
N ALA A 192 -12.53 -4.32 14.02
CA ALA A 192 -11.67 -3.16 14.21
C ALA A 192 -10.88 -3.24 15.53
N ALA A 193 -11.52 -3.62 16.63
CA ALA A 193 -10.87 -3.77 17.93
C ALA A 193 -9.83 -4.91 17.93
N SER A 194 -10.12 -6.02 17.27
CA SER A 194 -9.21 -7.16 17.14
C SER A 194 -7.97 -6.80 16.32
N LEU A 195 -8.16 -6.11 15.19
CA LEU A 195 -7.07 -5.59 14.37
C LEU A 195 -6.22 -4.57 15.13
N LEU A 196 -6.84 -3.65 15.88
CA LEU A 196 -6.10 -2.65 16.67
C LEU A 196 -5.20 -3.34 17.70
N ARG A 197 -5.72 -4.33 18.45
CA ARG A 197 -4.90 -5.09 19.41
C ARG A 197 -3.74 -5.82 18.73
N ALA A 198 -3.99 -6.45 17.59
CA ALA A 198 -2.94 -7.14 16.82
C ALA A 198 -1.85 -6.17 16.35
N LEU A 199 -2.23 -5.01 15.84
CA LEU A 199 -1.29 -3.97 15.40
C LEU A 199 -0.48 -3.42 16.57
N GLN A 200 -1.11 -3.15 17.72
CA GLN A 200 -0.42 -2.62 18.90
C GLN A 200 0.53 -3.63 19.55
N ALA A 201 0.30 -4.92 19.34
CA ALA A 201 1.17 -6.00 19.83
C ALA A 201 2.31 -6.38 18.86
N SER A 202 2.50 -5.62 17.76
CA SER A 202 3.37 -6.02 16.65
C SER A 202 4.32 -4.90 16.22
N ASP A 203 5.44 -5.27 15.61
CA ASP A 203 6.22 -4.32 14.83
C ASP A 203 5.47 -3.99 13.53
N VAL A 204 5.01 -2.75 13.42
CA VAL A 204 4.18 -2.28 12.29
C VAL A 204 5.01 -1.46 11.33
N TYR A 205 4.96 -1.83 10.06
CA TYR A 205 5.45 -1.01 8.96
C TYR A 205 4.28 -0.60 8.08
N LEU A 206 4.14 0.70 7.86
CA LEU A 206 3.13 1.28 6.98
C LEU A 206 3.77 1.58 5.62
N ARG A 207 3.18 1.07 4.56
CA ARG A 207 3.48 1.57 3.22
C ARG A 207 2.51 2.69 2.92
N VAL A 208 3.01 3.91 2.83
CA VAL A 208 2.21 5.12 2.61
C VAL A 208 2.42 5.59 1.18
N GLY A 209 1.31 5.79 0.45
CA GLY A 209 1.36 6.18 -0.94
C GLY A 209 0.40 7.32 -1.29
N LEU A 210 0.70 8.04 -2.36
CA LEU A 210 -0.18 9.01 -2.98
C LEU A 210 -1.07 8.33 -4.01
N ALA A 211 -2.36 8.64 -4.00
CA ALA A 211 -3.22 8.33 -5.13
C ALA A 211 -2.80 9.13 -6.36
N ARG A 212 -3.24 8.69 -7.51
CA ARG A 212 -3.18 9.53 -8.70
C ARG A 212 -4.05 10.75 -8.52
N GLY A 213 -3.60 11.88 -9.05
CA GLY A 213 -4.35 13.12 -8.98
C GLY A 213 -5.76 12.97 -9.54
N TRP A 214 -6.74 13.52 -8.84
CA TRP A 214 -8.11 13.64 -9.28
C TRP A 214 -8.54 15.11 -9.22
N GLN A 215 -9.31 15.51 -10.20
CA GLN A 215 -9.77 16.88 -10.31
C GLN A 215 -11.01 17.07 -9.44
N LYS A 216 -10.87 17.79 -8.33
CA LYS A 216 -11.97 18.11 -7.42
C LYS A 216 -12.77 19.35 -7.89
N TYR A 217 -12.06 20.27 -8.55
CA TYR A 217 -12.65 21.45 -9.20
C TYR A 217 -12.03 21.63 -10.58
N PRO A 218 -12.66 22.33 -11.53
CA PRO A 218 -12.16 22.49 -12.90
C PRO A 218 -10.71 23.02 -13.01
N SER A 219 -10.19 23.63 -11.94
CA SER A 219 -8.87 24.26 -11.90
C SER A 219 -7.85 23.60 -10.96
N CYS A 220 -8.21 22.53 -10.25
CA CYS A 220 -7.34 21.94 -9.23
C CYS A 220 -7.29 20.41 -9.33
N VAL A 221 -6.10 19.87 -9.52
CA VAL A 221 -5.83 18.43 -9.43
C VAL A 221 -5.16 18.16 -8.07
N PHE A 222 -5.79 17.33 -7.24
CA PHE A 222 -5.26 16.96 -5.92
C PHE A 222 -4.93 15.47 -5.88
N PRO A 223 -3.67 15.07 -5.73
CA PRO A 223 -3.35 13.70 -5.33
C PRO A 223 -3.76 13.50 -3.86
N GLY A 224 -4.63 12.55 -3.62
CA GLY A 224 -5.03 12.16 -2.27
C GLY A 224 -4.00 11.25 -1.61
N PHE A 225 -3.95 11.25 -0.27
CA PHE A 225 -3.12 10.34 0.50
C PHE A 225 -3.81 9.00 0.72
N HIS A 226 -3.04 7.95 0.55
CA HIS A 226 -3.44 6.59 0.88
C HIS A 226 -2.35 5.94 1.71
N GLY A 227 -2.72 5.20 2.74
CA GLY A 227 -1.77 4.50 3.61
C GLY A 227 -1.85 2.99 3.43
N GLN A 228 -0.71 2.34 3.43
CA GLN A 228 -0.59 0.90 3.50
C GLN A 228 -0.04 0.50 4.86
N VAL A 229 -0.67 -0.44 5.53
CA VAL A 229 -0.25 -0.88 6.86
C VAL A 229 0.14 -2.34 6.83
N ARG A 230 1.34 -2.65 7.31
CA ARG A 230 1.74 -4.00 7.66
C ARG A 230 2.01 -4.11 9.13
N ALA A 231 1.36 -5.05 9.77
CA ALA A 231 1.68 -5.52 11.09
C ALA A 231 2.43 -6.84 10.97
N TYR A 232 3.56 -6.93 11.66
CA TYR A 232 4.29 -8.18 11.85
C TYR A 232 4.17 -8.57 13.32
N PRO A 233 3.15 -9.33 13.71
CA PRO A 233 3.21 -10.05 14.96
C PRO A 233 4.24 -11.17 14.81
N ARG A 234 4.89 -11.55 15.88
CA ARG A 234 5.85 -12.67 15.89
C ARG A 234 5.27 -13.98 15.35
N ARG A 235 4.00 -14.03 14.90
CA ARG A 235 3.33 -15.23 14.33
C ARG A 235 2.17 -14.99 13.34
N THR A 236 1.84 -13.78 12.90
CA THR A 236 0.72 -13.57 11.94
C THR A 236 1.02 -12.41 11.00
N ILE A 237 0.86 -12.62 9.70
CA ILE A 237 1.10 -11.61 8.66
C ILE A 237 -0.25 -11.01 8.27
N LEU A 238 -0.42 -9.70 8.51
CA LEU A 238 -1.52 -8.90 7.96
C LEU A 238 -0.93 -7.80 7.08
N SER A 239 -1.34 -7.77 5.84
CA SER A 239 -0.96 -6.71 4.88
C SER A 239 -2.13 -5.78 4.63
N ILE A 240 -1.90 -4.47 4.68
CA ILE A 240 -2.95 -3.47 4.58
C ILE A 240 -2.57 -2.34 3.62
N ASN A 241 -3.45 -2.03 2.69
CA ASN A 241 -3.24 -1.04 1.64
C ASN A 241 -4.41 -0.07 1.45
N ALA A 242 -4.15 1.17 1.08
CA ALA A 242 -5.13 2.22 0.90
C ALA A 242 -5.22 2.80 -0.52
N CYS A 243 -6.33 2.75 -1.22
CA CYS A 243 -6.72 3.55 -2.39
C CYS A 243 -8.24 3.61 -2.60
N GLU A 244 -8.83 4.79 -2.59
CA GLU A 244 -10.10 5.07 -3.25
C GLU A 244 -10.07 6.45 -3.91
N ALA A 245 -10.48 6.48 -5.18
CA ALA A 245 -10.92 7.68 -5.87
C ALA A 245 -12.35 8.00 -5.47
#